data_7b8b14aefe151ffbf5b0c550a44ccc38
#
_entry.id   7b8b14aefe151ffbf5b0c550a44ccc38
#
_cell.length_a   1.000
_cell.length_b   1.000
_cell.length_c   1.000
_cell.angle_alpha   90.00
_cell.angle_beta   90.00
_cell.angle_gamma   90.00
#
_symmetry.space_group_name_H-M   'P 1'
#
loop_
_entity.id
_entity.type
_entity.pdbx_description
1 polymer ?
#
loop_
_entity_poly.entity_id
_entity_poly.type
_entity_poly.pdbx_seq_one_letter_code
_entity_poly.pdbx_strand_id
1 'polypeptide(L)'
;MKLLLASQSPRRKELLQCLGFPFEVVSIHCDESYPSQLPICEVAAYLSLKKANSYTHLRSGEILLTADTIVSCSGQILGKPRDKQEAAQMLKKLSGNTHEVYTGITLKTSTKTTTLTDKAEVEFMPISSEEIDFYINEFKPLDKAGSYGIQDWIGMAKINKISGSYYTIMGLPTHLIYKELNKLTK
;
A
#
# COMPACT_ATOMS: atom_id res chain seq x y z
N MET A 1 20.89 -11.81 -9.10
CA MET A 1 20.58 -11.04 -7.88
C MET A 1 19.41 -11.68 -7.16
N LYS A 2 19.37 -11.69 -5.83
CA LYS A 2 18.31 -12.30 -5.01
C LYS A 2 17.36 -11.20 -4.51
N LEU A 3 16.07 -11.33 -4.79
CA LEU A 3 15.05 -10.36 -4.36
C LEU A 3 14.49 -10.76 -2.99
N LEU A 4 14.47 -9.82 -2.06
CA LEU A 4 13.92 -9.95 -0.72
C LEU A 4 12.71 -9.03 -0.58
N LEU A 5 11.53 -9.57 -0.26
CA LEU A 5 10.34 -8.78 0.03
C LEU A 5 10.17 -8.62 1.54
N ALA A 6 10.36 -7.42 2.06
CA ALA A 6 10.11 -7.10 3.45
C ALA A 6 8.66 -6.62 3.66
N SER A 7 7.72 -7.57 3.55
CA SER A 7 6.30 -7.29 3.77
C SER A 7 5.55 -8.54 4.23
N GLN A 8 4.67 -8.36 5.22
CA GLN A 8 3.73 -9.41 5.67
C GLN A 8 2.41 -9.39 4.89
N SER A 9 2.18 -8.38 4.03
CA SER A 9 0.94 -8.26 3.25
C SER A 9 0.79 -9.41 2.24
N PRO A 10 -0.29 -10.22 2.34
CA PRO A 10 -0.56 -11.28 1.35
C PRO A 10 -0.71 -10.72 -0.06
N ARG A 11 -1.36 -9.56 -0.20
CA ARG A 11 -1.58 -8.86 -1.48
C ARG A 11 -0.27 -8.51 -2.18
N ARG A 12 0.71 -7.99 -1.44
CA ARG A 12 2.03 -7.64 -2.00
C ARG A 12 2.80 -8.87 -2.46
N LYS A 13 2.71 -9.98 -1.70
CA LYS A 13 3.30 -11.27 -2.10
C LYS A 13 2.71 -11.77 -3.40
N GLU A 14 1.38 -11.79 -3.49
CA GLU A 14 0.64 -12.21 -4.69
C GLU A 14 1.03 -11.37 -5.92
N LEU A 15 1.00 -10.04 -5.80
CA LEU A 15 1.35 -9.14 -6.88
C LEU A 15 2.79 -9.31 -7.36
N LEU A 16 3.74 -9.47 -6.43
CA LEU A 16 5.13 -9.69 -6.78
C LEU A 16 5.35 -11.06 -7.45
N GLN A 17 4.63 -12.08 -7.00
CA GLN A 17 4.64 -13.40 -7.61
C GLN A 17 4.09 -13.36 -9.04
N CYS A 18 3.00 -12.64 -9.28
CA CYS A 18 2.43 -12.45 -10.63
C CYS A 18 3.37 -11.72 -11.59
N LEU A 19 4.29 -10.89 -11.07
CA LEU A 19 5.33 -10.27 -11.91
C LEU A 19 6.42 -11.25 -12.39
N GLY A 20 6.44 -12.47 -11.86
CA GLY A 20 7.37 -13.53 -12.30
C GLY A 20 8.78 -13.41 -11.73
N PHE A 21 9.05 -12.52 -10.78
CA PHE A 21 10.34 -12.44 -10.10
C PHE A 21 10.37 -13.43 -8.92
N PRO A 22 11.36 -14.33 -8.86
CA PRO A 22 11.57 -15.16 -7.66
C PRO A 22 12.01 -14.27 -6.49
N PHE A 23 11.40 -14.43 -5.33
CA PHE A 23 11.73 -13.67 -4.13
C PHE A 23 11.61 -14.51 -2.86
N GLU A 24 12.28 -14.05 -1.81
CA GLU A 24 12.11 -14.54 -0.45
C GLU A 24 11.45 -13.46 0.41
N VAL A 25 10.62 -13.90 1.36
CA VAL A 25 10.00 -12.98 2.34
C VAL A 25 10.90 -12.86 3.54
N VAL A 26 11.18 -11.63 3.95
CA VAL A 26 11.94 -11.31 5.16
C VAL A 26 11.08 -10.49 6.12
N SER A 27 11.31 -10.68 7.42
CA SER A 27 10.64 -9.89 8.45
C SER A 27 11.48 -8.67 8.81
N ILE A 28 10.80 -7.56 9.03
CA ILE A 28 11.37 -6.33 9.58
C ILE A 28 10.51 -5.84 10.73
N HIS A 29 11.16 -5.25 11.72
CA HIS A 29 10.50 -4.49 12.77
C HIS A 29 10.82 -3.01 12.54
N CYS A 30 9.79 -2.21 12.32
CA CYS A 30 9.93 -0.79 12.06
C CYS A 30 8.77 -0.04 12.70
N ASP A 31 9.08 1.00 13.44
CA ASP A 31 8.08 1.96 13.88
C ASP A 31 7.53 2.73 12.66
N GLU A 32 6.21 2.73 12.49
CA GLU A 32 5.51 3.38 11.37
C GLU A 32 5.15 4.84 11.67
N SER A 33 5.79 5.48 12.65
CA SER A 33 5.65 6.92 12.89
C SER A 33 6.35 7.75 11.81
N TYR A 34 5.77 8.90 11.50
CA TYR A 34 6.32 9.88 10.56
C TYR A 34 6.13 11.31 11.10
N PRO A 35 6.94 12.30 10.66
CA PRO A 35 6.81 13.70 11.09
C PRO A 35 5.44 14.27 10.71
N SER A 36 4.77 14.94 11.63
CA SER A 36 3.42 15.49 11.41
C SER A 36 3.34 16.57 10.32
N GLN A 37 4.46 17.26 10.06
CA GLN A 37 4.58 18.28 9.01
C GLN A 37 4.91 17.70 7.62
N LEU A 38 5.09 16.38 7.51
CA LEU A 38 5.42 15.76 6.23
C LEU A 38 4.22 15.86 5.28
N PRO A 39 4.40 16.33 4.03
CA PRO A 39 3.33 16.33 3.03
C PRO A 39 2.74 14.93 2.84
N ILE A 40 1.41 14.85 2.75
CA ILE A 40 0.68 13.57 2.63
C ILE A 40 1.26 12.70 1.50
N CYS A 41 1.54 13.29 0.34
CA CYS A 41 2.08 12.59 -0.83
C CYS A 41 3.48 11.97 -0.60
N GLU A 42 4.19 12.37 0.44
CA GLU A 42 5.53 11.88 0.78
C GLU A 42 5.51 10.81 1.88
N VAL A 43 4.42 10.67 2.62
CA VAL A 43 4.35 9.76 3.78
C VAL A 43 4.61 8.30 3.39
N ALA A 44 4.01 7.82 2.31
CA ALA A 44 4.19 6.43 1.87
C ALA A 44 5.65 6.14 1.46
N ALA A 45 6.30 7.08 0.75
CA ALA A 45 7.73 6.98 0.41
C ALA A 45 8.60 6.98 1.66
N TYR A 46 8.35 7.93 2.58
CA TYR A 46 9.08 8.02 3.85
C TYR A 46 9.00 6.71 4.63
N LEU A 47 7.80 6.14 4.80
CA LEU A 47 7.61 4.89 5.53
C LEU A 47 8.25 3.70 4.83
N SER A 48 8.18 3.62 3.51
CA SER A 48 8.85 2.56 2.76
C SER A 48 10.37 2.63 2.91
N LEU A 49 10.95 3.83 2.86
CA LEU A 49 12.39 4.04 3.08
C LEU A 49 12.80 3.72 4.52
N LYS A 50 12.01 4.16 5.51
CA LYS A 50 12.24 3.86 6.93
C LYS A 50 12.26 2.34 7.16
N LYS A 51 11.32 1.60 6.57
CA LYS A 51 11.30 0.13 6.56
C LYS A 51 12.56 -0.47 5.94
N ALA A 52 12.99 0.05 4.79
CA ALA A 52 14.20 -0.44 4.13
C ALA A 52 15.47 -0.19 4.96
N ASN A 53 15.52 0.92 5.71
CA ASN A 53 16.65 1.26 6.57
C ASN A 53 16.69 0.44 7.86
N SER A 54 15.56 -0.09 8.33
CA SER A 54 15.54 -0.98 9.51
C SER A 54 16.07 -2.39 9.21
N TYR A 55 16.24 -2.76 7.94
CA TYR A 55 16.86 -4.03 7.56
C TYR A 55 18.38 -3.90 7.45
N THR A 56 19.11 -4.48 8.39
CA THR A 56 20.56 -4.34 8.52
C THR A 56 21.38 -5.48 7.92
N HIS A 57 20.74 -6.56 7.47
CA HIS A 57 21.41 -7.79 7.02
C HIS A 57 21.52 -7.94 5.50
N LEU A 58 21.35 -6.84 4.74
CA LEU A 58 21.41 -6.86 3.29
C LEU A 58 22.84 -7.18 2.79
N ARG A 59 22.96 -8.23 1.97
CA ARG A 59 24.24 -8.69 1.45
C ARG A 59 24.47 -8.21 0.01
N SER A 60 25.72 -8.27 -0.43
CA SER A 60 26.04 -8.05 -1.85
C SER A 60 25.28 -9.06 -2.74
N GLY A 61 24.72 -8.58 -3.84
CA GLY A 61 23.89 -9.40 -4.74
C GLY A 61 22.42 -9.55 -4.30
N GLU A 62 22.01 -8.95 -3.19
CA GLU A 62 20.61 -8.91 -2.76
C GLU A 62 19.96 -7.56 -3.08
N ILE A 63 18.66 -7.58 -3.36
CA ILE A 63 17.77 -6.41 -3.50
C ILE A 63 16.67 -6.54 -2.45
N LEU A 64 16.56 -5.57 -1.55
CA LEU A 64 15.44 -5.49 -0.61
C LEU A 64 14.34 -4.60 -1.23
N LEU A 65 13.12 -5.12 -1.27
CA LEU A 65 11.91 -4.38 -1.63
C LEU A 65 11.06 -4.18 -0.38
N THR A 66 10.79 -2.93 -0.07
CA THR A 66 9.80 -2.53 0.94
C THR A 66 8.70 -1.70 0.30
N ALA A 67 7.53 -1.64 0.90
CA ALA A 67 6.44 -0.80 0.45
C ALA A 67 5.58 -0.34 1.63
N ASP A 68 4.97 0.83 1.45
CA ASP A 68 3.93 1.34 2.34
C ASP A 68 2.80 1.97 1.56
N THR A 69 1.58 1.95 2.11
CA THR A 69 0.38 2.47 1.44
C THR A 69 -0.44 3.28 2.41
N ILE A 70 -0.80 4.48 1.99
CA ILE A 70 -1.72 5.35 2.73
C ILE A 70 -2.93 5.71 1.87
N VAL A 71 -4.05 5.91 2.53
CA VAL A 71 -5.29 6.47 1.94
C VAL A 71 -5.47 7.86 2.49
N SER A 72 -5.77 8.83 1.63
CA SER A 72 -6.05 10.22 2.03
C SER A 72 -7.39 10.67 1.48
N CYS A 73 -8.25 11.18 2.35
CA CYS A 73 -9.53 11.76 1.98
C CYS A 73 -9.69 13.14 2.62
N SER A 74 -10.02 14.15 1.82
CA SER A 74 -10.20 15.54 2.30
C SER A 74 -9.04 16.05 3.16
N GLY A 75 -7.80 15.77 2.74
CA GLY A 75 -6.59 16.21 3.44
C GLY A 75 -6.27 15.46 4.74
N GLN A 76 -6.93 14.35 5.03
CA GLN A 76 -6.65 13.52 6.20
C GLN A 76 -6.22 12.10 5.80
N ILE A 77 -5.17 11.61 6.43
CA ILE A 77 -4.71 10.22 6.25
C ILE A 77 -5.66 9.29 7.02
N LEU A 78 -6.14 8.27 6.33
CA LEU A 78 -6.92 7.17 6.89
C LEU A 78 -6.00 5.94 6.98
N GLY A 79 -5.52 5.67 8.19
CA GLY A 79 -4.69 4.50 8.47
C GLY A 79 -5.49 3.20 8.52
N LYS A 80 -4.92 2.18 9.16
CA LYS A 80 -5.66 0.96 9.49
C LYS A 80 -6.59 1.25 10.68
N PRO A 81 -7.87 0.84 10.63
CA PRO A 81 -8.78 1.05 11.74
C PRO A 81 -8.41 0.13 12.92
N ARG A 82 -8.60 0.63 14.12
CA ARG A 82 -8.36 -0.11 15.38
C ARG A 82 -9.44 -1.16 15.65
N ASP A 83 -10.65 -0.86 15.20
CA ASP A 83 -11.84 -1.66 15.42
C ASP A 83 -12.89 -1.46 14.31
N LYS A 84 -14.01 -2.19 14.42
CA LYS A 84 -15.14 -2.10 13.47
C LYS A 84 -15.79 -0.72 13.45
N GLN A 85 -15.83 -0.02 14.59
CA GLN A 85 -16.44 1.30 14.68
C GLN A 85 -15.63 2.33 13.92
N GLU A 86 -14.31 2.33 14.09
CA GLU A 86 -13.42 3.20 13.30
C GLU A 86 -13.44 2.83 11.82
N ALA A 87 -13.52 1.55 11.48
CA ALA A 87 -13.71 1.09 10.10
C ALA A 87 -14.98 1.68 9.47
N ALA A 88 -16.11 1.64 10.19
CA ALA A 88 -17.35 2.23 9.73
C ALA A 88 -17.25 3.75 9.53
N GLN A 89 -16.57 4.46 10.44
CA GLN A 89 -16.34 5.91 10.31
C GLN A 89 -15.50 6.24 9.07
N MET A 90 -14.44 5.46 8.81
CA MET A 90 -13.61 5.62 7.61
C MET A 90 -14.42 5.41 6.33
N LEU A 91 -15.20 4.33 6.25
CA LEU A 91 -16.04 4.04 5.09
C LEU A 91 -17.13 5.08 4.87
N LYS A 92 -17.74 5.60 5.93
CA LYS A 92 -18.69 6.75 5.84
C LYS A 92 -18.01 7.98 5.27
N LYS A 93 -16.75 8.24 5.64
CA LYS A 93 -15.98 9.37 5.11
C LYS A 93 -15.63 9.20 3.64
N LEU A 94 -15.38 7.98 3.20
CA LEU A 94 -15.08 7.66 1.79
C LEU A 94 -16.34 7.65 0.92
N SER A 95 -17.51 7.35 1.49
CA SER A 95 -18.80 7.24 0.80
C SER A 95 -19.13 8.51 0.00
N GLY A 96 -19.39 8.36 -1.31
CA GLY A 96 -19.73 9.45 -2.21
C GLY A 96 -18.58 10.45 -2.47
N ASN A 97 -17.35 10.12 -2.10
CA ASN A 97 -16.20 11.01 -2.24
C ASN A 97 -15.10 10.40 -3.11
N THR A 98 -14.28 11.29 -3.69
CA THR A 98 -13.01 10.92 -4.29
C THR A 98 -11.92 11.00 -3.22
N HIS A 99 -11.07 9.99 -3.18
CA HIS A 99 -9.92 9.94 -2.28
C HIS A 99 -8.67 9.50 -3.03
N GLU A 100 -7.53 9.73 -2.41
CA GLU A 100 -6.22 9.43 -2.97
C GLU A 100 -5.59 8.25 -2.25
N VAL A 101 -4.92 7.38 -3.01
CA VAL A 101 -4.12 6.29 -2.50
C VAL A 101 -2.69 6.50 -2.97
N TYR A 102 -1.76 6.58 -2.03
CA TYR A 102 -0.34 6.69 -2.29
C TYR A 102 0.34 5.40 -1.85
N THR A 103 1.11 4.80 -2.75
CA THR A 103 1.98 3.67 -2.41
C THR A 103 3.42 4.02 -2.71
N GLY A 104 4.23 4.09 -1.64
CA GLY A 104 5.68 4.24 -1.70
C GLY A 104 6.35 2.87 -1.75
N ILE A 105 7.37 2.76 -2.59
CA ILE A 105 8.26 1.60 -2.67
C ILE A 105 9.70 2.02 -2.50
N THR A 106 10.50 1.18 -1.87
CA THR A 106 11.96 1.35 -1.81
C THR A 106 12.63 0.07 -2.24
N LEU A 107 13.52 0.20 -3.21
CA LEU A 107 14.46 -0.83 -3.66
C LEU A 107 15.84 -0.47 -3.13
N LYS A 108 16.42 -1.32 -2.28
CA LYS A 108 17.73 -1.10 -1.63
C LYS A 108 18.67 -2.24 -1.98
N THR A 109 19.85 -1.90 -2.44
CA THR A 109 21.01 -2.79 -2.60
C THR A 109 22.10 -2.38 -1.62
N SER A 110 23.22 -3.10 -1.59
CA SER A 110 24.40 -2.71 -0.79
C SER A 110 24.99 -1.35 -1.19
N THR A 111 24.74 -0.85 -2.41
CA THR A 111 25.35 0.35 -2.96
C THR A 111 24.37 1.44 -3.35
N LYS A 112 23.08 1.11 -3.51
CA LYS A 112 22.09 2.05 -4.02
C LYS A 112 20.74 1.87 -3.31
N THR A 113 20.08 2.98 -3.06
CA THR A 113 18.69 3.03 -2.58
C THR A 113 17.88 3.88 -3.55
N THR A 114 16.75 3.35 -4.01
CA THR A 114 15.80 4.06 -4.88
C THR A 114 14.43 4.00 -4.23
N THR A 115 13.85 5.16 -3.96
CA THR A 115 12.50 5.29 -3.38
C THR A 115 11.61 6.02 -4.39
N LEU A 116 10.42 5.48 -4.62
CA LEU A 116 9.43 6.02 -5.55
C LEU A 116 8.05 6.00 -4.89
N THR A 117 7.20 6.94 -5.29
CA THR A 117 5.78 6.95 -4.93
C THR A 117 4.93 6.88 -6.18
N ASP A 118 3.86 6.11 -6.13
CA ASP A 118 2.79 6.14 -7.11
C ASP A 118 1.48 6.55 -6.46
N LYS A 119 0.64 7.26 -7.21
CA LYS A 119 -0.64 7.79 -6.78
C LYS A 119 -1.76 7.24 -7.65
N ALA A 120 -2.86 6.87 -7.03
CA ALA A 120 -4.13 6.63 -7.70
C ALA A 120 -5.26 7.38 -6.98
N GLU A 121 -6.28 7.77 -7.75
CA GLU A 121 -7.51 8.36 -7.23
C GLU A 121 -8.64 7.36 -7.39
N VAL A 122 -9.50 7.28 -6.38
CA VAL A 122 -10.64 6.37 -6.33
C VAL A 122 -11.89 7.17 -5.98
N GLU A 123 -12.91 7.07 -6.82
CA GLU A 123 -14.22 7.69 -6.62
C GLU A 123 -15.20 6.63 -6.15
N PHE A 124 -15.73 6.79 -4.94
CA PHE A 124 -16.77 5.93 -4.41
C PHE A 124 -18.16 6.49 -4.71
N MET A 125 -19.07 5.60 -5.08
CA MET A 125 -20.52 5.86 -5.00
C MET A 125 -20.96 5.97 -3.53
N PRO A 126 -22.13 6.55 -3.24
CA PRO A 126 -22.72 6.51 -1.89
C PRO A 126 -22.82 5.07 -1.37
N ILE A 127 -22.43 4.86 -0.12
CA ILE A 127 -22.46 3.56 0.59
C ILE A 127 -23.46 3.70 1.74
N SER A 128 -24.48 2.85 1.80
CA SER A 128 -25.45 2.88 2.89
C SER A 128 -24.86 2.31 4.20
N SER A 129 -25.50 2.55 5.32
CA SER A 129 -25.07 2.01 6.61
C SER A 129 -25.11 0.48 6.63
N GLU A 130 -26.13 -0.12 6.00
CA GLU A 130 -26.30 -1.57 5.88
C GLU A 130 -25.19 -2.20 5.04
N GLU A 131 -24.77 -1.52 3.97
CA GLU A 131 -23.69 -1.97 3.10
C GLU A 131 -22.31 -1.86 3.82
N ILE A 132 -22.11 -0.82 4.63
CA ILE A 132 -20.93 -0.68 5.46
C ILE A 132 -20.87 -1.81 6.48
N ASP A 133 -21.97 -2.08 7.19
CA ASP A 133 -22.04 -3.14 8.18
C ASP A 133 -21.84 -4.52 7.56
N PHE A 134 -22.45 -4.79 6.40
CA PHE A 134 -22.22 -6.00 5.62
C PHE A 134 -20.74 -6.17 5.29
N TYR A 135 -20.12 -5.15 4.69
CA TYR A 135 -18.74 -5.25 4.27
C TYR A 135 -17.78 -5.49 5.44
N ILE A 136 -17.94 -4.77 6.56
CA ILE A 136 -17.08 -4.93 7.73
C ILE A 136 -17.21 -6.33 8.34
N ASN A 137 -18.42 -6.88 8.40
CA ASN A 137 -18.66 -8.18 9.01
C ASN A 137 -18.12 -9.33 8.16
N GLU A 138 -18.33 -9.28 6.85
CA GLU A 138 -17.92 -10.35 5.93
C GLU A 138 -16.43 -10.28 5.56
N PHE A 139 -15.89 -9.07 5.30
CA PHE A 139 -14.54 -8.92 4.76
C PHE A 139 -13.49 -8.52 5.79
N LYS A 140 -13.89 -8.09 7.00
CA LYS A 140 -13.00 -7.78 8.13
C LYS A 140 -11.80 -6.90 7.75
N PRO A 141 -12.01 -5.69 7.21
CA PRO A 141 -10.96 -4.88 6.57
C PRO A 141 -10.02 -4.18 7.55
N LEU A 142 -9.80 -4.71 8.76
CA LEU A 142 -9.02 -4.07 9.81
C LEU A 142 -7.50 -4.01 9.52
N ASP A 143 -7.04 -4.80 8.57
CA ASP A 143 -5.65 -4.82 8.09
C ASP A 143 -5.35 -3.81 6.98
N LYS A 144 -6.35 -3.04 6.54
CA LYS A 144 -6.29 -2.21 5.34
C LYS A 144 -6.37 -0.71 5.67
N ALA A 145 -5.49 0.09 5.06
CA ALA A 145 -5.60 1.56 5.10
C ALA A 145 -6.93 2.01 4.48
N GLY A 146 -7.62 2.95 5.13
CA GLY A 146 -8.94 3.41 4.71
C GLY A 146 -10.06 2.38 4.88
N SER A 147 -9.78 1.25 5.55
CA SER A 147 -10.75 0.17 5.82
C SER A 147 -11.36 -0.47 4.60
N TYR A 148 -10.67 -0.53 3.46
CA TYR A 148 -11.19 -1.24 2.29
C TYR A 148 -10.10 -1.92 1.46
N GLY A 149 -10.48 -2.96 0.73
CA GLY A 149 -9.69 -3.56 -0.33
C GLY A 149 -10.37 -3.39 -1.66
N ILE A 150 -9.64 -2.86 -2.65
CA ILE A 150 -10.19 -2.64 -4.00
C ILE A 150 -10.62 -3.94 -4.68
N GLN A 151 -9.99 -5.05 -4.32
CA GLN A 151 -10.30 -6.39 -4.84
C GLN A 151 -11.48 -7.06 -4.13
N ASP A 152 -11.96 -6.49 -3.01
CA ASP A 152 -13.09 -7.00 -2.24
C ASP A 152 -14.44 -6.58 -2.87
N TRP A 153 -15.55 -7.07 -2.29
CA TRP A 153 -16.90 -6.72 -2.73
C TRP A 153 -17.13 -5.21 -2.90
N ILE A 154 -16.62 -4.40 -1.98
CA ILE A 154 -16.80 -2.94 -1.99
C ILE A 154 -16.14 -2.29 -3.22
N GLY A 155 -15.03 -2.83 -3.70
CA GLY A 155 -14.39 -2.38 -4.93
C GLY A 155 -15.22 -2.67 -6.17
N MET A 156 -15.88 -3.83 -6.22
CA MET A 156 -16.76 -4.21 -7.34
C MET A 156 -18.10 -3.46 -7.31
N ALA A 157 -18.64 -3.24 -6.09
CA ALA A 157 -20.00 -2.73 -5.94
C ALA A 157 -20.07 -1.20 -5.80
N LYS A 158 -19.01 -0.54 -5.34
CA LYS A 158 -19.07 0.87 -4.90
C LYS A 158 -18.02 1.79 -5.52
N ILE A 159 -17.10 1.31 -6.32
CA ILE A 159 -16.16 2.18 -7.03
C ILE A 159 -16.76 2.57 -8.38
N ASN A 160 -16.93 3.89 -8.58
CA ASN A 160 -17.41 4.47 -9.83
C ASN A 160 -16.26 4.70 -10.83
N LYS A 161 -15.11 5.15 -10.32
CA LYS A 161 -13.97 5.51 -11.16
C LYS A 161 -12.65 5.31 -10.46
N ILE A 162 -11.64 4.93 -11.23
CA ILE A 162 -10.23 4.89 -10.82
C ILE A 162 -9.43 5.73 -11.82
N SER A 163 -8.55 6.60 -11.30
CA SER A 163 -7.53 7.28 -12.08
C SER A 163 -6.16 6.89 -11.54
N GLY A 164 -5.32 6.27 -12.36
CA GLY A 164 -4.04 5.68 -11.95
C GLY A 164 -4.04 4.16 -11.97
N SER A 165 -3.05 3.54 -11.30
CA SER A 165 -2.89 2.08 -11.31
C SER A 165 -3.74 1.39 -10.24
N TYR A 166 -4.54 0.42 -10.65
CA TYR A 166 -5.26 -0.50 -9.76
C TYR A 166 -4.32 -1.17 -8.73
N TYR A 167 -3.12 -1.55 -9.18
CA TYR A 167 -2.13 -2.23 -8.33
C TYR A 167 -1.51 -1.30 -7.27
N THR A 168 -1.48 0.00 -7.54
CA THR A 168 -1.11 1.00 -6.52
C THR A 168 -2.12 1.03 -5.37
N ILE A 169 -3.41 0.91 -5.68
CA ILE A 169 -4.47 0.82 -4.66
C ILE A 169 -4.40 -0.49 -3.89
N MET A 170 -4.04 -1.60 -4.54
CA MET A 170 -3.76 -2.88 -3.87
C MET A 170 -2.51 -2.85 -2.97
N GLY A 171 -1.66 -1.83 -3.11
CA GLY A 171 -0.51 -1.60 -2.24
C GLY A 171 0.85 -1.99 -2.81
N LEU A 172 0.96 -2.20 -4.13
CA LEU A 172 2.23 -2.47 -4.82
C LEU A 172 2.16 -1.98 -6.27
N PRO A 173 2.79 -0.84 -6.63
CA PRO A 173 2.79 -0.32 -8.00
C PRO A 173 3.69 -1.19 -8.90
N THR A 174 3.10 -2.24 -9.43
CA THR A 174 3.79 -3.32 -10.16
C THR A 174 4.58 -2.82 -11.38
N HIS A 175 4.06 -1.82 -12.09
CA HIS A 175 4.73 -1.21 -13.24
C HIS A 175 6.04 -0.50 -12.87
N LEU A 176 6.09 0.18 -11.72
CA LEU A 176 7.33 0.80 -11.22
C LEU A 176 8.33 -0.25 -10.77
N ILE A 177 7.87 -1.27 -10.04
CA ILE A 177 8.73 -2.36 -9.57
C ILE A 177 9.33 -3.11 -10.76
N TYR A 178 8.53 -3.48 -11.74
CA TYR A 178 8.99 -4.16 -12.94
C TYR A 178 10.07 -3.35 -13.68
N LYS A 179 9.81 -2.04 -13.86
CA LYS A 179 10.76 -1.12 -14.49
C LYS A 179 12.10 -1.04 -13.73
N GLU A 180 12.05 -0.89 -12.40
CA GLU A 180 13.25 -0.72 -11.59
C GLU A 180 14.03 -2.03 -11.42
N LEU A 181 13.36 -3.16 -11.23
CA LEU A 181 14.02 -4.47 -11.15
C LEU A 181 14.75 -4.80 -12.46
N ASN A 182 14.14 -4.56 -13.61
CA ASN A 182 14.80 -4.78 -14.90
C ASN A 182 16.05 -3.90 -15.12
N LYS A 183 16.14 -2.73 -14.47
CA LYS A 183 17.36 -1.91 -14.49
C LYS A 183 18.48 -2.46 -13.61
N LEU A 184 18.12 -3.17 -12.55
CA LEU A 184 19.07 -3.72 -11.57
C LEU A 184 19.55 -5.12 -11.96
N THR A 185 18.83 -5.82 -12.84
CA THR A 185 19.14 -7.18 -13.28
C THR A 185 19.85 -7.24 -14.65
N LYS A 186 19.96 -6.12 -15.33
CA LYS A 186 20.80 -5.94 -16.53
C LYS A 186 22.22 -5.50 -16.14
#